data_829fb2d8ab0acfa1761e13e5fe3ed339
#
_entry.id   829fb2d8ab0acfa1761e13e5fe3ed339
#
_cell.length_a   1.000
_cell.length_b   1.000
_cell.length_c   1.000
_cell.angle_alpha   90.00
_cell.angle_beta   90.00
_cell.angle_gamma   90.00
#
_symmetry.space_group_name_H-M   'P 1'
#
loop_
_entity.id
_entity.type
_entity.pdbx_description
1 polymer ?
#
loop_
_entity_poly.entity_id
_entity_poly.type
_entity_poly.pdbx_seq_one_letter_code
_entity_poly.pdbx_strand_id
1 'polypeptide(L)'
;MEKETIKERFLGTIFGQAVGDALGQSSEFMSKQEVDRFYPNGIEDYSQIVQDDHRRRWQRGDWTDDTDMMLCILESFVACQKVDILDIARRFKEWMMNGGMGIGRHTYCLDDEKSMGYTLRTLGAALWAYWHVTSYKEGILKIVLSGGDADTNAAVAGAILGAKFGICHIPEEWKDGLLYASMLHNKVQEFYAMV
;
A
#
# COMPACT_ATOMS: atom_id res chain seq x y z
N MET A 1 -0.24 11.97 25.77
CA MET A 1 0.78 12.38 24.79
C MET A 1 1.48 11.19 24.12
N GLU A 2 2.19 10.31 24.86
CA GLU A 2 2.84 9.14 24.22
C GLU A 2 1.86 8.16 23.54
N LYS A 3 0.76 7.80 24.21
CA LYS A 3 -0.26 6.90 23.63
C LYS A 3 -0.93 7.48 22.38
N GLU A 4 -1.22 8.77 22.37
CA GLU A 4 -1.78 9.48 21.21
C GLU A 4 -0.81 9.44 20.03
N THR A 5 0.47 9.70 20.27
CA THR A 5 1.52 9.64 19.25
C THR A 5 1.69 8.22 18.68
N ILE A 6 1.58 7.19 19.50
CA ILE A 6 1.66 5.79 19.05
C ILE A 6 0.44 5.47 18.17
N LYS A 7 -0.76 5.88 18.58
CA LYS A 7 -1.99 5.70 17.81
C LYS A 7 -1.89 6.37 16.44
N GLU A 8 -1.49 7.63 16.40
CA GLU A 8 -1.30 8.40 15.17
C GLU A 8 -0.33 7.71 14.18
N ARG A 9 0.78 7.22 14.68
CA ARG A 9 1.78 6.50 13.88
C ARG A 9 1.26 5.15 13.42
N PHE A 10 0.57 4.42 14.28
CA PHE A 10 -0.02 3.12 13.93
C PHE A 10 -1.08 3.27 12.84
N LEU A 11 -2.03 4.19 13.03
CA LEU A 11 -3.02 4.53 12.01
C LEU A 11 -2.35 5.00 10.71
N GLY A 12 -1.32 5.84 10.85
CA GLY A 12 -0.52 6.32 9.72
C GLY A 12 0.15 5.19 8.94
N THR A 13 0.65 4.16 9.63
CA THR A 13 1.25 2.98 8.98
C THR A 13 0.24 2.26 8.10
N ILE A 14 -0.92 1.92 8.64
CA ILE A 14 -1.93 1.12 7.93
C ILE A 14 -2.58 1.91 6.80
N PHE A 15 -3.04 3.13 7.08
CA PHE A 15 -3.61 3.99 6.03
C PHE A 15 -2.56 4.40 5.01
N GLY A 16 -1.33 4.64 5.45
CA GLY A 16 -0.22 4.98 4.57
C GLY A 16 0.09 3.87 3.58
N GLN A 17 0.06 2.61 4.01
CA GLN A 17 0.20 1.46 3.10
C GLN A 17 -0.93 1.43 2.08
N ALA A 18 -2.19 1.45 2.52
CA ALA A 18 -3.35 1.36 1.64
C ALA A 18 -3.42 2.52 0.62
N VAL A 19 -3.11 3.74 1.05
CA VAL A 19 -3.04 4.92 0.16
C VAL A 19 -1.88 4.79 -0.83
N GLY A 20 -0.72 4.33 -0.36
CA GLY A 20 0.45 4.12 -1.22
C GLY A 20 0.17 3.09 -2.32
N ASP A 21 -0.38 1.94 -1.94
CA ASP A 21 -0.81 0.86 -2.82
C ASP A 21 -1.82 1.36 -3.88
N ALA A 22 -2.93 1.93 -3.44
CA ALA A 22 -3.99 2.41 -4.33
C ALA A 22 -3.52 3.53 -5.30
N LEU A 23 -2.63 4.43 -4.87
CA LEU A 23 -2.03 5.42 -5.76
C LEU A 23 -0.95 4.82 -6.66
N GLY A 24 -0.17 3.87 -6.14
CA GLY A 24 0.89 3.19 -6.89
C GLY A 24 0.38 2.44 -8.11
N GLN A 25 -0.82 1.86 -8.00
CA GLN A 25 -1.51 1.23 -9.12
C GLN A 25 -1.60 2.15 -10.36
N SER A 26 -1.64 3.48 -10.17
CA SER A 26 -1.73 4.43 -11.28
C SER A 26 -0.58 4.31 -12.30
N SER A 27 0.58 3.90 -11.84
CA SER A 27 1.80 3.83 -12.68
C SER A 27 2.50 2.45 -12.63
N GLU A 28 1.85 1.46 -12.02
CA GLU A 28 2.33 0.09 -12.01
C GLU A 28 2.62 -0.40 -13.44
N PHE A 29 3.79 -1.01 -13.65
CA PHE A 29 4.34 -1.47 -14.94
C PHE A 29 4.58 -0.38 -16.00
N MET A 30 4.39 0.90 -15.69
CA MET A 30 4.77 1.97 -16.60
C MET A 30 6.26 2.26 -16.56
N SER A 31 6.84 2.51 -17.73
CA SER A 31 8.15 3.14 -17.85
C SER A 31 8.06 4.62 -17.41
N LYS A 32 9.20 5.21 -17.07
CA LYS A 32 9.24 6.65 -16.70
C LYS A 32 8.68 7.54 -17.81
N GLN A 33 8.91 7.19 -19.07
CA GLN A 33 8.38 7.95 -20.22
C GLN A 33 6.85 7.89 -20.31
N GLU A 34 6.26 6.74 -20.00
CA GLU A 34 4.80 6.58 -19.94
C GLU A 34 4.21 7.37 -18.78
N VAL A 35 4.84 7.33 -17.61
CA VAL A 35 4.42 8.13 -16.44
C VAL A 35 4.44 9.62 -16.79
N ASP A 36 5.51 10.14 -17.37
CA ASP A 36 5.62 11.54 -17.78
C ASP A 36 4.57 11.95 -18.83
N ARG A 37 4.17 11.00 -19.68
CA ARG A 37 3.13 11.21 -20.70
C ARG A 37 1.73 11.23 -20.11
N PHE A 38 1.40 10.30 -19.21
CA PHE A 38 0.06 10.15 -18.65
C PHE A 38 -0.18 11.08 -17.45
N TYR A 39 0.87 11.38 -16.70
CA TYR A 39 0.82 12.21 -15.47
C TYR A 39 1.82 13.37 -15.53
N PRO A 40 1.78 14.24 -16.54
CA PRO A 40 2.77 15.32 -16.72
C PRO A 40 2.76 16.34 -15.58
N ASN A 41 1.63 16.46 -14.87
CA ASN A 41 1.46 17.34 -13.72
C ASN A 41 1.43 16.60 -12.37
N GLY A 42 1.78 15.31 -12.37
CA GLY A 42 1.61 14.42 -11.23
C GLY A 42 0.19 13.88 -11.10
N ILE A 43 -0.11 13.27 -9.95
CA ILE A 43 -1.41 12.72 -9.62
C ILE A 43 -1.86 13.30 -8.27
N GLU A 44 -3.08 13.82 -8.19
CA GLU A 44 -3.61 14.45 -6.99
C GLU A 44 -4.68 13.61 -6.31
N ASP A 45 -5.45 12.85 -7.10
CA ASP A 45 -6.51 11.97 -6.60
C ASP A 45 -6.71 10.75 -7.51
N TYR A 46 -7.47 9.76 -7.02
CA TYR A 46 -7.72 8.50 -7.72
C TYR A 46 -8.51 8.66 -9.02
N SER A 47 -9.27 9.75 -9.19
CA SER A 47 -10.08 9.97 -10.40
C SER A 47 -9.20 10.15 -11.64
N GLN A 48 -7.97 10.57 -11.46
CA GLN A 48 -6.98 10.78 -12.49
C GLN A 48 -6.32 9.49 -12.99
N ILE A 49 -6.51 8.36 -12.27
CA ILE A 49 -5.92 7.07 -12.66
C ILE A 49 -6.44 6.67 -14.04
N VAL A 50 -5.52 6.51 -14.99
CA VAL A 50 -5.80 6.06 -16.35
C VAL A 50 -6.41 4.66 -16.32
N GLN A 51 -7.48 4.47 -17.09
CA GLN A 51 -8.21 3.19 -17.15
C GLN A 51 -7.82 2.42 -18.42
N ASP A 52 -6.60 1.92 -18.45
CA ASP A 52 -6.10 1.02 -19.50
C ASP A 52 -6.48 -0.45 -19.23
N ASP A 53 -5.99 -1.37 -20.07
CA ASP A 53 -6.31 -2.81 -19.96
C ASP A 53 -5.83 -3.44 -18.64
N HIS A 54 -4.81 -2.88 -18.02
CA HIS A 54 -4.32 -3.33 -16.72
C HIS A 54 -5.17 -2.73 -15.59
N ARG A 55 -5.30 -1.40 -15.53
CA ARG A 55 -5.86 -0.66 -14.40
C ARG A 55 -7.38 -0.72 -14.30
N ARG A 56 -8.11 -0.92 -15.41
CA ARG A 56 -9.57 -1.11 -15.40
C ARG A 56 -10.06 -2.35 -14.66
N ARG A 57 -9.15 -3.24 -14.21
CA ARG A 57 -9.47 -4.41 -13.38
C ARG A 57 -9.84 -4.02 -11.96
N TRP A 58 -9.40 -2.87 -11.50
CA TRP A 58 -9.71 -2.28 -10.20
C TRP A 58 -10.59 -1.03 -10.36
N GLN A 59 -11.37 -0.74 -9.35
CA GLN A 59 -12.06 0.53 -9.27
C GLN A 59 -11.06 1.62 -8.80
N ARG A 60 -11.35 2.87 -9.10
CA ARG A 60 -10.53 3.98 -8.62
C ARG A 60 -10.60 4.08 -7.11
N GLY A 61 -9.46 4.16 -6.45
CA GLY A 61 -9.36 4.14 -5.00
C GLY A 61 -9.34 2.73 -4.38
N ASP A 62 -9.41 1.69 -5.21
CA ASP A 62 -9.16 0.33 -4.79
C ASP A 62 -7.65 0.11 -4.59
N TRP A 63 -7.29 -0.77 -3.69
CA TRP A 63 -5.92 -1.24 -3.49
C TRP A 63 -5.72 -2.61 -4.15
N THR A 64 -4.51 -3.12 -4.09
CA THR A 64 -4.13 -4.41 -4.68
C THR A 64 -3.91 -5.50 -3.61
N ASP A 65 -3.25 -6.57 -3.99
CA ASP A 65 -2.90 -7.67 -3.09
C ASP A 65 -1.96 -7.26 -1.95
N ASP A 66 -1.19 -6.19 -2.11
CA ASP A 66 -0.31 -5.69 -1.04
C ASP A 66 -1.08 -5.31 0.22
N THR A 67 -2.18 -4.60 0.07
CA THR A 67 -3.03 -4.22 1.22
C THR A 67 -3.91 -5.37 1.68
N ASP A 68 -4.45 -6.19 0.77
CA ASP A 68 -5.23 -7.38 1.13
C ASP A 68 -4.41 -8.36 1.98
N MET A 69 -3.16 -8.61 1.60
CA MET A 69 -2.25 -9.47 2.37
C MET A 69 -1.90 -8.85 3.73
N MET A 70 -1.68 -7.55 3.79
CA MET A 70 -1.52 -6.85 5.08
C MET A 70 -2.75 -7.02 5.98
N LEU A 71 -3.96 -6.92 5.43
CA LEU A 71 -5.19 -7.13 6.18
C LEU A 71 -5.32 -8.58 6.70
N CYS A 72 -4.92 -9.58 5.91
CA CYS A 72 -4.86 -10.97 6.36
C CYS A 72 -3.94 -11.15 7.57
N ILE A 73 -2.78 -10.49 7.57
CA ILE A 73 -1.85 -10.50 8.72
C ILE A 73 -2.48 -9.82 9.93
N LEU A 74 -3.09 -8.66 9.74
CA LEU A 74 -3.75 -7.91 10.80
C LEU A 74 -4.88 -8.72 11.44
N GLU A 75 -5.73 -9.33 10.62
CA GLU A 75 -6.83 -10.19 11.08
C GLU A 75 -6.34 -11.42 11.85
N SER A 76 -5.24 -12.03 11.40
CA SER A 76 -4.62 -13.14 12.12
C SER A 76 -4.15 -12.70 13.51
N PHE A 77 -3.52 -11.53 13.57
CA PHE A 77 -3.05 -10.99 14.85
C PHE A 77 -4.22 -10.70 15.80
N VAL A 78 -5.31 -10.12 15.30
CA VAL A 78 -6.54 -9.87 16.06
C VAL A 78 -7.13 -11.17 16.61
N ALA A 79 -7.24 -12.19 15.76
CA ALA A 79 -7.83 -13.47 16.15
C ALA A 79 -6.98 -14.30 17.12
N CYS A 80 -5.67 -14.35 16.88
CA CYS A 80 -4.74 -15.21 17.63
C CYS A 80 -4.05 -14.51 18.80
N GLN A 81 -4.09 -13.17 18.85
CA GLN A 81 -3.40 -12.32 19.86
C GLN A 81 -1.87 -12.55 19.90
N LYS A 82 -1.31 -13.03 18.83
CA LYS A 82 0.11 -13.31 18.62
C LYS A 82 0.40 -13.40 17.14
N VAL A 83 1.66 -13.37 16.75
CA VAL A 83 2.06 -13.74 15.39
C VAL A 83 1.91 -15.25 15.24
N ASP A 84 0.95 -15.69 14.43
CA ASP A 84 0.70 -17.10 14.11
C ASP A 84 0.85 -17.32 12.60
N ILE A 85 2.02 -17.82 12.19
CA ILE A 85 2.39 -18.00 10.78
C ILE A 85 1.44 -18.98 10.07
N LEU A 86 0.93 -20.00 10.78
CA LEU A 86 0.01 -20.96 10.18
C LEU A 86 -1.36 -20.34 9.93
N ASP A 87 -1.86 -19.51 10.84
CA ASP A 87 -3.11 -18.81 10.64
C ASP A 87 -2.98 -17.75 9.53
N ILE A 88 -1.87 -17.02 9.47
CA ILE A 88 -1.58 -16.08 8.37
C ILE A 88 -1.58 -16.83 7.03
N ALA A 89 -0.88 -17.94 6.92
CA ALA A 89 -0.83 -18.74 5.70
C ALA A 89 -2.21 -19.30 5.29
N ARG A 90 -3.04 -19.68 6.27
CA ARG A 90 -4.41 -20.10 6.04
C ARG A 90 -5.26 -18.96 5.47
N ARG A 91 -5.15 -17.75 6.02
CA ARG A 91 -5.87 -16.55 5.53
C ARG A 91 -5.43 -16.16 4.13
N PHE A 92 -4.15 -16.18 3.82
CA PHE A 92 -3.64 -15.95 2.46
C PHE A 92 -4.23 -16.95 1.47
N LYS A 93 -4.26 -18.23 1.84
CA LYS A 93 -4.88 -19.29 1.02
C LYS A 93 -6.38 -19.03 0.81
N GLU A 94 -7.11 -18.70 1.87
CA GLU A 94 -8.54 -18.41 1.80
C GLU A 94 -8.81 -17.17 0.91
N TRP A 95 -8.05 -16.10 1.09
CA TRP A 95 -8.12 -14.90 0.24
C TRP A 95 -7.91 -15.26 -1.24
N MET A 96 -6.87 -16.00 -1.54
CA MET A 96 -6.55 -16.45 -2.90
C MET A 96 -7.68 -17.30 -3.51
N MET A 97 -8.26 -18.23 -2.75
CA MET A 97 -9.34 -19.13 -3.23
C MET A 97 -10.68 -18.40 -3.39
N ASN A 98 -10.88 -17.29 -2.71
CA ASN A 98 -12.10 -16.48 -2.76
C ASN A 98 -12.03 -15.34 -3.79
N GLY A 99 -11.10 -15.41 -4.73
CA GLY A 99 -10.99 -14.45 -5.83
C GLY A 99 -10.05 -13.29 -5.55
N GLY A 100 -9.06 -13.47 -4.68
CA GLY A 100 -7.99 -12.48 -4.47
C GLY A 100 -7.40 -12.02 -5.79
N MET A 101 -7.44 -10.71 -6.03
CA MET A 101 -6.94 -10.09 -7.26
C MET A 101 -5.53 -9.54 -7.07
N GLY A 102 -4.76 -9.51 -8.14
CA GLY A 102 -3.41 -8.95 -8.09
C GLY A 102 -2.33 -9.95 -7.73
N ILE A 103 -2.67 -11.24 -7.51
CA ILE A 103 -1.69 -12.29 -7.16
C ILE A 103 -0.58 -12.31 -8.20
N GLY A 104 0.56 -11.76 -7.85
CA GLY A 104 1.73 -11.74 -8.70
C GLY A 104 2.28 -13.15 -8.95
N ARG A 105 2.96 -13.35 -10.08
CA ARG A 105 3.65 -14.60 -10.40
C ARG A 105 4.61 -15.04 -9.28
N HIS A 106 5.14 -14.09 -8.52
CA HIS A 106 6.05 -14.33 -7.41
C HIS A 106 5.43 -15.11 -6.25
N THR A 107 4.12 -15.07 -6.10
CA THR A 107 3.41 -15.90 -5.11
C THR A 107 3.47 -17.39 -5.46
N TYR A 108 3.71 -17.73 -6.74
CA TYR A 108 3.74 -19.10 -7.24
C TYR A 108 5.10 -19.60 -7.74
N CYS A 109 6.02 -18.69 -8.13
CA CYS A 109 7.32 -19.04 -8.70
C CYS A 109 8.43 -18.25 -8.03
N LEU A 110 9.21 -18.90 -7.17
CA LEU A 110 10.38 -18.30 -6.51
C LEU A 110 11.61 -18.15 -7.44
N ASP A 111 11.50 -18.57 -8.70
CA ASP A 111 12.61 -18.72 -9.65
C ASP A 111 12.75 -17.56 -10.65
N ASP A 112 12.04 -16.44 -10.47
CA ASP A 112 12.09 -15.35 -11.44
C ASP A 112 13.38 -14.51 -11.29
N GLU A 113 14.39 -14.83 -12.12
CA GLU A 113 15.69 -14.15 -12.15
C GLU A 113 15.63 -12.68 -12.66
N LYS A 114 14.49 -12.19 -13.12
CA LYS A 114 14.31 -10.83 -13.68
C LYS A 114 13.56 -9.89 -12.77
N SER A 115 14.23 -9.46 -11.77
CA SER A 115 14.26 -8.16 -11.04
C SER A 115 13.04 -7.20 -10.97
N MET A 116 11.86 -7.48 -11.47
CA MET A 116 10.64 -6.79 -11.05
C MET A 116 10.12 -7.47 -9.78
N GLY A 117 9.76 -6.71 -8.74
CA GLY A 117 9.38 -7.24 -7.42
C GLY A 117 10.57 -7.64 -6.53
N TYR A 118 11.79 -7.15 -6.81
CA TYR A 118 12.93 -7.42 -5.96
C TYR A 118 12.80 -6.68 -4.62
N THR A 119 12.44 -7.39 -3.58
CA THR A 119 12.11 -6.89 -2.23
C THR A 119 13.10 -5.86 -1.66
N LEU A 120 14.42 -5.99 -1.98
CA LEU A 120 15.42 -5.02 -1.53
C LEU A 120 15.33 -3.68 -2.26
N ARG A 121 14.80 -3.62 -3.48
CA ARG A 121 14.53 -2.34 -4.16
C ARG A 121 13.36 -1.62 -3.53
N THR A 122 12.30 -2.35 -3.22
CA THR A 122 11.14 -1.83 -2.49
C THR A 122 11.55 -1.25 -1.14
N LEU A 123 12.32 -2.00 -0.35
CA LEU A 123 12.88 -1.50 0.91
C LEU A 123 13.80 -0.30 0.70
N GLY A 124 14.66 -0.34 -0.34
CA GLY A 124 15.54 0.76 -0.69
C GLY A 124 14.79 2.05 -1.04
N ALA A 125 13.72 1.96 -1.83
CA ALA A 125 12.86 3.08 -2.17
C ALA A 125 12.19 3.69 -0.93
N ALA A 126 11.67 2.84 -0.04
CA ALA A 126 11.03 3.27 1.19
C ALA A 126 12.00 3.95 2.18
N LEU A 127 13.21 3.40 2.34
CA LEU A 127 14.26 3.99 3.17
C LEU A 127 14.78 5.30 2.57
N TRP A 128 14.97 5.34 1.24
CA TRP A 128 15.32 6.59 0.57
C TRP A 128 14.29 7.68 0.86
N ALA A 129 12.99 7.39 0.71
CA ALA A 129 11.93 8.33 1.02
C ALA A 129 11.96 8.75 2.50
N TYR A 130 12.17 7.80 3.43
CA TYR A 130 12.27 8.10 4.85
C TYR A 130 13.30 9.19 5.17
N TRP A 131 14.47 9.18 4.53
CA TRP A 131 15.54 10.14 4.81
C TRP A 131 15.48 11.42 3.98
N HIS A 132 14.87 11.39 2.78
CA HIS A 132 15.02 12.50 1.83
C HIS A 132 13.76 13.35 1.64
N VAL A 133 12.61 12.94 2.18
CA VAL A 133 11.37 13.69 2.01
C VAL A 133 10.93 14.37 3.31
N THR A 134 10.20 15.47 3.15
CA THR A 134 9.71 16.31 4.24
C THR A 134 8.23 16.12 4.54
N SER A 135 7.49 15.40 3.67
CA SER A 135 6.08 15.09 3.87
C SER A 135 5.71 13.72 3.30
N TYR A 136 4.60 13.16 3.79
CA TYR A 136 4.03 11.93 3.27
C TYR A 136 3.71 12.06 1.76
N LYS A 137 2.98 13.14 1.38
CA LYS A 137 2.57 13.40 -0.01
C LYS A 137 3.76 13.43 -0.96
N GLU A 138 4.80 14.18 -0.60
CA GLU A 138 6.03 14.27 -1.41
C GLU A 138 6.66 12.90 -1.65
N GLY A 139 6.76 12.08 -0.59
CA GLY A 139 7.39 10.77 -0.67
C GLY A 139 6.62 9.80 -1.57
N ILE A 140 5.31 9.72 -1.38
CA ILE A 140 4.46 8.86 -2.20
C ILE A 140 4.49 9.28 -3.67
N LEU A 141 4.33 10.57 -3.97
CA LEU A 141 4.35 11.04 -5.35
C LEU A 141 5.68 10.75 -6.06
N LYS A 142 6.81 10.92 -5.38
CA LYS A 142 8.11 10.60 -5.97
C LYS A 142 8.24 9.12 -6.33
N ILE A 143 7.69 8.22 -5.53
CA ILE A 143 7.73 6.77 -5.78
C ILE A 143 6.75 6.41 -6.89
N VAL A 144 5.50 6.80 -6.77
CA VAL A 144 4.44 6.53 -7.76
C VAL A 144 4.84 7.04 -9.15
N LEU A 145 5.35 8.25 -9.24
CA LEU A 145 5.77 8.86 -10.52
C LEU A 145 7.10 8.30 -11.06
N SER A 146 7.72 7.35 -10.38
CA SER A 146 8.87 6.61 -10.91
C SER A 146 8.46 5.43 -11.79
N GLY A 147 7.23 4.93 -11.68
CA GLY A 147 6.75 3.77 -12.43
C GLY A 147 7.34 2.46 -11.92
N GLY A 148 7.33 1.44 -12.78
CA GLY A 148 7.81 0.09 -12.44
C GLY A 148 6.82 -0.63 -11.53
N ASP A 149 7.32 -1.28 -10.48
CA ASP A 149 6.52 -1.94 -9.41
C ASP A 149 6.03 -0.87 -8.41
N ALA A 150 5.20 0.05 -8.91
CA ALA A 150 4.91 1.29 -8.21
C ALA A 150 3.94 1.09 -7.04
N ASP A 151 3.00 0.17 -7.13
CA ASP A 151 2.05 -0.20 -6.08
C ASP A 151 2.78 -0.80 -4.88
N THR A 152 3.55 -1.87 -5.06
CA THR A 152 4.35 -2.48 -3.99
C THR A 152 5.36 -1.49 -3.38
N ASN A 153 6.07 -0.73 -4.22
CA ASN A 153 7.03 0.26 -3.74
C ASN A 153 6.34 1.37 -2.91
N ALA A 154 5.18 1.84 -3.37
CA ALA A 154 4.44 2.88 -2.67
C ALA A 154 3.69 2.35 -1.44
N ALA A 155 3.23 1.09 -1.44
CA ALA A 155 2.64 0.45 -0.25
C ALA A 155 3.65 0.40 0.90
N VAL A 156 4.85 -0.14 0.66
CA VAL A 156 5.89 -0.24 1.70
C VAL A 156 6.39 1.14 2.14
N ALA A 157 6.62 2.05 1.20
CA ALA A 157 7.01 3.42 1.54
C ALA A 157 5.89 4.15 2.29
N GLY A 158 4.65 3.94 1.90
CA GLY A 158 3.47 4.49 2.56
C GLY A 158 3.36 4.06 4.02
N ALA A 159 3.59 2.78 4.30
CA ALA A 159 3.64 2.28 5.67
C ALA A 159 4.75 2.99 6.51
N ILE A 160 5.96 3.07 5.97
CA ILE A 160 7.11 3.69 6.66
C ILE A 160 6.92 5.20 6.85
N LEU A 161 6.47 5.91 5.82
CA LEU A 161 6.20 7.35 5.89
C LEU A 161 4.98 7.66 6.77
N GLY A 162 3.95 6.81 6.74
CA GLY A 162 2.81 6.90 7.65
C GLY A 162 3.21 6.75 9.12
N ALA A 163 4.12 5.82 9.42
CA ALA A 163 4.71 5.69 10.76
C ALA A 163 5.57 6.90 11.15
N LYS A 164 6.28 7.50 10.18
CA LYS A 164 7.13 8.67 10.41
C LYS A 164 6.31 9.92 10.69
N PHE A 165 5.33 10.20 9.87
CA PHE A 165 4.59 11.46 9.87
C PHE A 165 3.26 11.39 10.65
N GLY A 166 2.66 10.21 10.78
CA GLY A 166 1.34 10.00 11.39
C GLY A 166 0.19 10.19 10.40
N ILE A 167 -1.00 9.70 10.77
CA ILE A 167 -2.20 9.71 9.91
C ILE A 167 -2.67 11.12 9.54
N CYS A 168 -2.46 12.10 10.41
CA CYS A 168 -2.85 13.50 10.17
C CYS A 168 -2.07 14.16 9.02
N HIS A 169 -0.94 13.57 8.61
CA HIS A 169 -0.10 14.08 7.52
C HIS A 169 -0.36 13.36 6.19
N ILE A 170 -1.22 12.37 6.18
CA ILE A 170 -1.74 11.75 4.95
C ILE A 170 -2.85 12.66 4.42
N PRO A 171 -2.82 13.08 3.13
CA PRO A 171 -3.88 13.91 2.57
C PRO A 171 -5.26 13.33 2.80
N GLU A 172 -6.21 14.16 3.23
CA GLU A 172 -7.57 13.74 3.54
C GLU A 172 -8.25 13.15 2.31
N GLU A 173 -8.09 13.82 1.16
CA GLU A 173 -8.62 13.38 -0.13
C GLU A 173 -8.13 11.98 -0.55
N TRP A 174 -6.93 11.58 -0.09
CA TRP A 174 -6.41 10.26 -0.38
C TRP A 174 -6.95 9.19 0.58
N LYS A 175 -7.15 9.52 1.85
CA LYS A 175 -7.74 8.62 2.83
C LYS A 175 -9.23 8.36 2.52
N ASP A 176 -9.96 9.43 2.28
CA ASP A 176 -11.41 9.39 2.02
C ASP A 176 -11.72 8.82 0.63
N GLY A 177 -10.80 8.99 -0.31
CA GLY A 177 -10.90 8.46 -1.66
C GLY A 177 -10.65 6.96 -1.79
N LEU A 178 -10.14 6.29 -0.74
CA LEU A 178 -10.02 4.82 -0.73
C LEU A 178 -11.42 4.18 -0.82
N LEU A 179 -11.58 3.22 -1.70
CA LEU A 179 -12.86 2.54 -1.93
C LEU A 179 -13.41 1.89 -0.65
N TYR A 180 -12.54 1.35 0.18
CA TYR A 180 -12.89 0.67 1.43
C TYR A 180 -12.40 1.40 2.69
N ALA A 181 -12.29 2.74 2.65
CA ALA A 181 -11.80 3.55 3.77
C ALA A 181 -12.50 3.26 5.10
N SER A 182 -13.82 3.14 5.09
CA SER A 182 -14.62 2.85 6.31
C SER A 182 -14.33 1.45 6.87
N MET A 183 -14.17 0.44 6.02
CA MET A 183 -13.83 -0.92 6.45
C MET A 183 -12.43 -0.94 7.07
N LEU A 184 -11.47 -0.30 6.41
CA LEU A 184 -10.10 -0.18 6.91
C LEU A 184 -10.08 0.52 8.27
N HIS A 185 -10.80 1.62 8.41
CA HIS A 185 -10.90 2.34 9.68
C HIS A 185 -11.40 1.44 10.83
N ASN A 186 -12.48 0.70 10.60
CA ASN A 186 -13.06 -0.19 11.61
C ASN A 186 -12.07 -1.29 12.02
N LYS A 187 -11.45 -1.97 11.06
CA LYS A 187 -10.44 -3.02 11.34
C LYS A 187 -9.26 -2.49 12.15
N VAL A 188 -8.78 -1.31 11.83
CA VAL A 188 -7.66 -0.69 12.54
C VAL A 188 -8.04 -0.30 13.97
N GLN A 189 -9.27 0.18 14.18
CA GLN A 189 -9.77 0.47 15.54
C GLN A 189 -9.92 -0.80 16.38
N GLU A 190 -10.43 -1.88 15.81
CA GLU A 190 -10.50 -3.19 16.46
C GLU A 190 -9.11 -3.66 16.92
N PHE A 191 -8.13 -3.61 16.03
CA PHE A 191 -6.76 -3.97 16.37
C PHE A 191 -6.19 -3.08 17.47
N TYR A 192 -6.35 -1.75 17.36
CA TYR A 192 -5.79 -0.81 18.34
C TYR A 192 -6.42 -0.97 19.74
N ALA A 193 -7.68 -1.39 19.81
CA ALA A 193 -8.34 -1.63 21.08
C ALA A 193 -7.77 -2.84 21.87
N MET A 194 -6.96 -3.68 21.22
CA MET A 194 -6.37 -4.90 21.78
C MET A 194 -4.92 -4.70 22.24
N VAL A 195 -4.26 -3.61 21.83
CA VAL A 195 -2.86 -3.27 22.14
C VAL A 195 -2.80 -2.17 23.19
#